data_9faab3815c65cea681e9c897b8f74ee5
#
_entry.id   9faab3815c65cea681e9c897b8f74ee5
#
_cell.length_a   1.000
_cell.length_b   1.000
_cell.length_c   1.000
_cell.angle_alpha   90.00
_cell.angle_beta   90.00
_cell.angle_gamma   90.00
#
_symmetry.space_group_name_H-M   'P 1'
#
loop_
_entity.id
_entity.type
_entity.pdbx_description
1 polymer ?
#
loop_
_entity_poly.entity_id
_entity_poly.type
_entity_poly.pdbx_seq_one_letter_code
_entity_poly.pdbx_strand_id
1 'polypeptide(L)'
;MTQVQLQQNGKTLTAKLFGEIDHHWAGILREKIDEHIQATRPAVTLLDFSAVTFMDSSGVGLILGRYKLARELGGTVVVQNVPKDIRRMLALAGIDSKEEEA
;
A
#
# COMPACT_ATOMS: atom_id res chain seq x y z
N MET A 1 5.93 -15.68 -3.18
CA MET A 1 6.87 -14.68 -3.69
C MET A 1 6.33 -13.28 -3.44
N THR A 2 7.15 -12.39 -2.91
CA THR A 2 6.71 -11.01 -2.62
C THR A 2 6.84 -10.17 -3.88
N GLN A 3 5.78 -9.43 -4.21
CA GLN A 3 5.78 -8.57 -5.40
C GLN A 3 4.64 -7.57 -5.33
N VAL A 4 4.63 -6.64 -6.26
CA VAL A 4 3.53 -5.69 -6.42
C VAL A 4 3.11 -5.68 -7.89
N GLN A 5 1.80 -5.65 -8.11
CA GLN A 5 1.22 -5.40 -9.42
C GLN A 5 0.63 -4.01 -9.44
N LEU A 6 1.08 -3.21 -10.39
CA LEU A 6 0.64 -1.82 -10.53
C LEU A 6 -0.29 -1.71 -11.73
N GLN A 7 -1.46 -1.13 -11.51
CA GLN A 7 -2.44 -0.91 -12.57
C GLN A 7 -2.94 0.52 -12.47
N GLN A 8 -2.80 1.26 -13.56
CA GLN A 8 -3.27 2.64 -13.64
C GLN A 8 -4.56 2.70 -14.42
N ASN A 9 -5.56 3.34 -13.86
CA ASN A 9 -6.83 3.56 -14.52
C ASN A 9 -7.24 5.02 -14.29
N GLY A 10 -7.01 5.85 -15.30
CA GLY A 10 -7.21 7.28 -15.14
C GLY A 10 -6.27 7.85 -14.08
N LYS A 11 -6.83 8.48 -13.07
CA LYS A 11 -6.07 9.05 -11.96
C LYS A 11 -6.04 8.14 -10.73
N THR A 12 -6.42 6.89 -10.89
CA THR A 12 -6.37 5.91 -9.81
C THR A 12 -5.29 4.87 -10.10
N LEU A 13 -4.33 4.76 -9.18
CA LEU A 13 -3.32 3.73 -9.21
C LEU A 13 -3.72 2.64 -8.22
N THR A 14 -3.76 1.40 -8.66
CA THR A 14 -3.95 0.26 -7.77
C THR A 14 -2.63 -0.50 -7.66
N ALA A 15 -2.14 -0.62 -6.43
CA ALA A 15 -0.94 -1.40 -6.12
C ALA A 15 -1.37 -2.61 -5.31
N LYS A 16 -1.44 -3.77 -5.96
CA LYS A 16 -1.77 -5.01 -5.29
C LYS A 16 -0.49 -5.69 -4.82
N LEU A 17 -0.37 -5.87 -3.51
CA LEU A 17 0.80 -6.43 -2.87
C LEU A 17 0.62 -7.92 -2.64
N PHE A 18 1.68 -8.69 -2.82
CA PHE A 18 1.65 -10.15 -2.71
C PHE A 18 2.75 -10.63 -1.79
N GLY A 19 2.43 -11.66 -1.00
CA GLY A 19 3.41 -12.40 -0.24
C GLY A 19 3.76 -11.79 1.10
N GLU A 20 5.03 -11.86 1.48
CA GLU A 20 5.49 -11.42 2.79
C GLU A 20 6.10 -10.03 2.71
N ILE A 21 5.70 -9.15 3.62
CA ILE A 21 6.24 -7.79 3.69
C ILE A 21 7.08 -7.67 4.95
N ASP A 22 8.36 -7.92 4.81
CA ASP A 22 9.35 -7.73 5.86
C ASP A 22 10.22 -6.50 5.54
N HIS A 23 11.23 -6.26 6.37
CA HIS A 23 12.10 -5.10 6.19
C HIS A 23 12.77 -5.06 4.81
N HIS A 24 13.21 -6.20 4.33
CA HIS A 24 13.88 -6.29 3.03
C HIS A 24 12.91 -5.95 1.88
N TRP A 25 11.75 -6.60 1.88
CA TRP A 25 10.78 -6.42 0.80
C TRP A 25 10.09 -5.06 0.85
N ALA A 26 9.89 -4.49 2.05
CA ALA A 26 9.29 -3.16 2.17
C ALA A 26 10.07 -2.11 1.38
N GLY A 27 11.41 -2.18 1.42
CA GLY A 27 12.24 -1.26 0.66
C GLY A 27 12.08 -1.41 -0.85
N ILE A 28 12.01 -2.65 -1.33
CA ILE A 28 11.85 -2.94 -2.76
C ILE A 28 10.47 -2.50 -3.25
N LEU A 29 9.43 -2.81 -2.47
CA LEU A 29 8.06 -2.40 -2.82
C LEU A 29 7.93 -0.89 -2.83
N ARG A 30 8.54 -0.21 -1.86
CA ARG A 30 8.53 1.25 -1.79
C ARG A 30 9.09 1.87 -3.06
N GLU A 31 10.24 1.39 -3.52
CA GLU A 31 10.85 1.94 -4.72
C GLU A 31 9.95 1.83 -5.94
N LYS A 32 9.35 0.67 -6.13
CA LYS A 32 8.47 0.44 -7.27
C LYS A 32 7.22 1.31 -7.23
N ILE A 33 6.59 1.40 -6.05
CA ILE A 33 5.38 2.19 -5.89
C ILE A 33 5.70 3.68 -6.06
N ASP A 34 6.77 4.15 -5.41
CA ASP A 34 7.16 5.57 -5.48
C ASP A 34 7.46 6.00 -6.89
N GLU A 35 8.19 5.17 -7.64
CA GLU A 35 8.52 5.47 -9.03
C GLU A 35 7.25 5.71 -9.85
N HIS A 36 6.25 4.86 -9.66
CA HIS A 36 5.00 5.00 -10.39
C HIS A 36 4.18 6.21 -9.93
N ILE A 37 4.12 6.43 -8.61
CA ILE A 37 3.40 7.59 -8.07
C ILE A 37 4.02 8.90 -8.58
N GLN A 38 5.34 8.98 -8.60
CA GLN A 38 6.04 10.18 -9.07
C GLN A 38 5.85 10.40 -10.56
N ALA A 39 5.80 9.32 -11.34
CA ALA A 39 5.64 9.41 -12.79
C ALA A 39 4.21 9.82 -13.20
N THR A 40 3.20 9.30 -12.52
CA THR A 40 1.81 9.47 -12.95
C THR A 40 1.00 10.41 -12.07
N ARG A 41 1.45 10.69 -10.86
CA ARG A 41 0.80 11.56 -9.87
C ARG A 41 -0.69 11.26 -9.74
N PRO A 42 -1.04 10.03 -9.32
CA PRO A 42 -2.44 9.64 -9.21
C PRO A 42 -3.17 10.47 -8.15
N ALA A 43 -4.45 10.73 -8.37
CA ALA A 43 -5.28 11.36 -7.36
C ALA A 43 -5.53 10.42 -6.19
N VAL A 44 -5.65 9.12 -6.48
CA VAL A 44 -5.85 8.09 -5.48
C VAL A 44 -4.91 6.92 -5.75
N THR A 45 -4.21 6.46 -4.73
CA THR A 45 -3.43 5.22 -4.77
C THR A 45 -4.09 4.21 -3.84
N LEU A 46 -4.55 3.11 -4.40
CA LEU A 46 -5.15 2.03 -3.63
C LEU A 46 -4.07 0.99 -3.33
N LEU A 47 -3.82 0.73 -2.06
CA LEU A 47 -2.91 -0.33 -1.63
C LEU A 47 -3.76 -1.54 -1.25
N ASP A 48 -3.75 -2.56 -2.09
CA ASP A 48 -4.57 -3.75 -1.91
C ASP A 48 -3.72 -4.84 -1.26
N PHE A 49 -4.13 -5.25 -0.06
CA PHE A 49 -3.41 -6.22 0.76
C PHE A 49 -4.03 -7.62 0.71
N SER A 50 -4.99 -7.87 -0.18
CA SER A 50 -5.72 -9.15 -0.18
C SER A 50 -4.82 -10.37 -0.36
N ALA A 51 -3.67 -10.21 -1.01
CA ALA A 51 -2.74 -11.32 -1.27
C ALA A 51 -1.50 -11.29 -0.38
N VAL A 52 -1.50 -10.44 0.65
CA VAL A 52 -0.38 -10.40 1.62
C VAL A 52 -0.59 -11.49 2.65
N THR A 53 0.44 -12.32 2.86
CA THR A 53 0.37 -13.48 3.76
C THR A 53 1.05 -13.23 5.11
N PHE A 54 1.95 -12.25 5.17
CA PHE A 54 2.67 -11.91 6.40
C PHE A 54 3.13 -10.45 6.30
N MET A 55 3.11 -9.75 7.42
CA MET A 55 3.65 -8.39 7.48
C MET A 55 4.18 -8.11 8.87
N ASP A 56 5.41 -7.57 8.94
CA ASP A 56 5.94 -7.03 10.18
C ASP A 56 5.76 -5.49 10.20
N SER A 57 6.31 -4.83 11.21
CA SER A 57 6.16 -3.38 11.37
C SER A 57 6.74 -2.57 10.20
N SER A 58 7.61 -3.16 9.38
CA SER A 58 8.13 -2.48 8.20
C SER A 58 7.02 -2.15 7.21
N GLY A 59 5.96 -2.95 7.19
CA GLY A 59 4.80 -2.69 6.34
C GLY A 59 4.03 -1.45 6.79
N VAL A 60 4.02 -1.16 8.09
CA VAL A 60 3.40 0.09 8.59
C VAL A 60 4.16 1.30 8.04
N GLY A 61 5.50 1.24 8.10
CA GLY A 61 6.34 2.29 7.54
C GLY A 61 6.14 2.46 6.05
N LEU A 62 5.98 1.35 5.32
CA LEU A 62 5.70 1.38 3.90
C LEU A 62 4.42 2.18 3.63
N ILE A 63 3.35 1.89 4.37
CA ILE A 63 2.07 2.57 4.19
C ILE A 63 2.18 4.07 4.53
N LEU A 64 2.78 4.39 5.69
CA LEU A 64 2.89 5.77 6.14
C LEU A 64 3.72 6.63 5.20
N GLY A 65 4.80 6.07 4.66
CA GLY A 65 5.61 6.76 3.69
C GLY A 65 4.86 7.05 2.39
N ARG A 66 3.97 6.14 1.99
CA ARG A 66 3.15 6.35 0.80
C ARG A 66 2.11 7.43 1.03
N TYR A 67 1.53 7.50 2.23
CA TYR A 67 0.64 8.61 2.58
C TYR A 67 1.35 9.95 2.43
N LYS A 68 2.56 10.03 2.97
CA LYS A 68 3.34 11.27 2.91
C LYS A 68 3.64 11.69 1.47
N LEU A 69 4.14 10.76 0.67
CA LEU A 69 4.49 11.05 -0.72
C LEU A 69 3.26 11.48 -1.53
N ALA A 70 2.17 10.74 -1.39
CA ALA A 70 0.96 11.06 -2.13
C ALA A 70 0.44 12.44 -1.77
N ARG A 71 0.44 12.78 -0.47
CA ARG A 71 0.00 14.09 0.00
C ARG A 71 0.86 15.20 -0.59
N GLU A 72 2.17 15.02 -0.63
CA GLU A 72 3.08 16.01 -1.21
C GLU A 72 2.80 16.25 -2.68
N LEU A 73 2.28 15.25 -3.38
CA LEU A 73 1.96 15.34 -4.81
C LEU A 73 0.47 15.59 -5.07
N GLY A 74 -0.29 15.94 -4.04
CA GLY A 74 -1.70 16.32 -4.19
C GLY A 74 -2.68 15.17 -4.26
N GLY A 75 -2.26 13.96 -3.92
CA GLY A 75 -3.11 12.78 -3.96
C GLY A 75 -3.40 12.20 -2.57
N THR A 76 -4.11 11.09 -2.55
CA THR A 76 -4.42 10.36 -1.33
C THR A 76 -4.09 8.87 -1.50
N VAL A 77 -3.97 8.17 -0.37
CA VAL A 77 -3.76 6.73 -0.35
C VAL A 77 -4.90 6.09 0.42
N VAL A 78 -5.41 4.98 -0.10
CA VAL A 78 -6.44 4.18 0.55
C VAL A 78 -5.89 2.76 0.70
N VAL A 79 -5.91 2.24 1.92
CA VAL A 79 -5.52 0.86 2.21
C VAL A 79 -6.78 0.03 2.25
N GLN A 80 -6.79 -1.10 1.53
CA GLN A 80 -7.99 -1.92 1.43
C GLN A 80 -7.70 -3.41 1.41
N ASN A 81 -8.71 -4.19 1.73
CA ASN A 81 -8.67 -5.65 1.67
C ASN A 81 -7.59 -6.26 2.57
N VAL A 82 -7.41 -5.67 3.75
CA VAL A 82 -6.37 -6.10 4.68
C VAL A 82 -6.80 -7.36 5.41
N PRO A 83 -5.98 -8.43 5.40
CA PRO A 83 -6.27 -9.61 6.21
C PRO A 83 -6.43 -9.26 7.69
N LYS A 84 -7.25 -10.02 8.40
CA LYS A 84 -7.64 -9.72 9.77
C LYS A 84 -6.46 -9.49 10.71
N ASP A 85 -5.45 -10.35 10.65
CA ASP A 85 -4.29 -10.24 11.54
C ASP A 85 -3.49 -8.97 11.30
N ILE A 86 -3.35 -8.60 10.02
CA ILE A 86 -2.63 -7.39 9.63
C ILE A 86 -3.45 -6.15 9.98
N ARG A 87 -4.77 -6.24 9.86
CA ARG A 87 -5.66 -5.12 10.18
C ARG A 87 -5.49 -4.64 11.61
N ARG A 88 -5.29 -5.58 12.55
CA ARG A 88 -5.07 -5.21 13.95
C ARG A 88 -3.79 -4.39 14.10
N MET A 89 -2.72 -4.79 13.41
CA MET A 89 -1.46 -4.05 13.42
C MET A 89 -1.65 -2.63 12.89
N LEU A 90 -2.39 -2.47 11.80
CA LEU A 90 -2.67 -1.17 11.21
C LEU A 90 -3.50 -0.29 12.14
N ALA A 91 -4.52 -0.88 12.77
CA ALA A 91 -5.37 -0.14 13.69
C ALA A 91 -4.57 0.42 14.87
N LEU A 92 -3.61 -0.37 15.40
CA LEU A 92 -2.74 0.08 16.47
C LEU A 92 -1.83 1.22 16.03
N ALA A 93 -1.52 1.30 14.76
CA ALA A 93 -0.70 2.38 14.19
C ALA A 93 -1.54 3.59 13.74
N GLY A 94 -2.86 3.55 13.96
CA GLY A 94 -3.75 4.64 13.56
C GLY A 94 -4.07 4.67 12.08
N ILE A 95 -3.87 3.56 11.37
CA ILE A 95 -4.15 3.47 9.94
C ILE A 95 -5.52 2.84 9.72
N ASP A 96 -6.40 3.59 9.05
CA ASP A 96 -7.70 3.07 8.64
C ASP A 96 -7.55 2.20 7.39
N SER A 97 -8.32 1.13 7.34
CA SER A 97 -8.39 0.29 6.16
C SER A 97 -9.83 0.10 5.75
N LYS A 98 -10.05 -0.05 4.45
CA LYS A 98 -11.37 -0.31 3.91
C LYS A 98 -11.46 -1.74 3.45
N GLU A 99 -12.65 -2.33 3.62
CA GLU A 99 -12.93 -3.66 3.14
C GLU A 99 -13.76 -3.57 1.88
N GLU A 100 -13.54 -4.52 0.99
CA GLU A 100 -14.39 -4.65 -0.17
C GLU A 100 -15.75 -5.17 0.30
N GLU A 101 -16.81 -4.47 -0.07
CA GLU A 101 -18.16 -4.92 0.25
C GLU A 101 -18.55 -6.04 -0.71
N ALA A 102 -19.06 -7.10 -0.12
CA ALA A 102 -19.50 -8.26 -0.88
C ALA A 102 -20.79 -7.96 -1.66
#